data_73746031031466b4f93ac3cabadb0129
#
_entry.id   73746031031466b4f93ac3cabadb0129
#
_cell.length_a   1.000
_cell.length_b   1.000
_cell.length_c   1.000
_cell.angle_alpha   90.00
_cell.angle_beta   90.00
_cell.angle_gamma   90.00
#
_symmetry.space_group_name_H-M   'P 1'
#
loop_
_entity.id
_entity.type
_entity.pdbx_description
1 polymer ?
#
loop_
_entity_poly.entity_id
_entity_poly.type
_entity_poly.pdbx_seq_one_letter_code
_entity_poly.pdbx_strand_id
1 'polypeptide(L)'
;MSKRTYFSLPIRKIYSIFSKSSSRSKEAVRNIIISLTAKGISILSNLLVVPLTINYVNPTRYGIWITLSSVIGWIAFFDLGLGNGFRNKFAEAKAQGNMLLARKYLSTTYFSIGAIVAFLYVILFVANRFLDWPSILHVDPSYLEELRLVFAILSAFFCFNMVVSIFSTMLTADQKIGYSSLILGIGQLLSLVAVFILTRTTKGTLTNLATYYAGVPCLVMLGASLIGYSLPQYRDMRPGLKYVDTRLVKNILNLGLQFFVIYMCLLVIFQVMNVIITRELGPEAATEYNIAYKYFGILHMVMMIVISPFWSAFTDAYTKKDYPWMNSIIRKLEYCWLACLGSGLLMLLISSLFYDIWIGDSVKVKFSLSCAVLLYSLTQILGAIYMQMINGIGTVRIQMIAYVVFALISIPLMVLSCRTFGIVGIVVVPSVVYLVQALLGKIQLHKLMNNTATGIWIK
;
A
#
# COMPACT_ATOMS: atom_id res chain seq x y z
N MET A 1 -18.84 31.04 23.75
CA MET A 1 -17.52 30.61 24.24
C MET A 1 -17.34 29.13 23.99
N SER A 2 -16.62 28.89 23.02
CA SER A 2 -15.43 28.04 22.76
C SER A 2 -15.58 26.52 22.95
N LYS A 3 -16.06 25.81 21.89
CA LYS A 3 -15.92 24.34 21.73
C LYS A 3 -14.95 23.97 20.60
N ARG A 4 -13.82 24.69 20.45
CA ARG A 4 -12.86 24.49 19.34
C ARG A 4 -11.50 23.87 19.73
N THR A 5 -11.34 23.23 20.90
CA THR A 5 -9.97 23.04 21.42
C THR A 5 -9.48 21.59 21.58
N TYR A 6 -10.27 20.54 21.37
CA TYR A 6 -9.83 19.18 21.73
C TYR A 6 -9.27 18.31 20.59
N PHE A 7 -9.50 18.68 19.32
CA PHE A 7 -9.00 17.87 18.18
C PHE A 7 -7.68 18.39 17.55
N SER A 8 -7.16 19.52 18.05
CA SER A 8 -6.01 20.22 17.46
C SER A 8 -4.64 19.90 18.06
N LEU A 9 -4.56 19.26 19.21
CA LEU A 9 -3.32 19.05 19.97
C LEU A 9 -2.31 18.10 19.30
N PRO A 10 -2.67 16.88 18.83
CA PRO A 10 -1.70 15.99 18.21
C PRO A 10 -1.23 16.51 16.85
N ILE A 11 -2.10 17.10 16.03
CA ILE A 11 -1.77 17.65 14.72
C ILE A 11 -0.85 18.88 14.85
N ARG A 12 -1.11 19.77 15.82
CA ARG A 12 -0.22 20.92 16.13
C ARG A 12 1.17 20.46 16.59
N LYS A 13 1.26 19.39 17.36
CA LYS A 13 2.53 18.85 17.86
C LYS A 13 3.34 18.21 16.73
N ILE A 14 2.71 17.45 15.83
CA ILE A 14 3.33 16.93 14.60
C ILE A 14 3.79 18.11 13.72
N TYR A 15 2.93 19.12 13.53
CA TYR A 15 3.28 20.32 12.77
C TYR A 15 4.49 21.05 13.38
N SER A 16 4.56 21.19 14.71
CA SER A 16 5.68 21.88 15.38
C SER A 16 7.01 21.12 15.29
N ILE A 17 6.99 19.77 15.25
CA ILE A 17 8.19 18.94 15.14
C ILE A 17 8.84 19.11 13.76
N PHE A 18 8.03 19.23 12.70
CA PHE A 18 8.52 19.30 11.32
C PHE A 18 8.53 20.71 10.73
N SER A 19 7.76 21.68 11.26
CA SER A 19 7.57 23.01 10.66
C SER A 19 8.72 23.99 10.89
N LYS A 20 9.58 23.79 11.89
CA LYS A 20 10.78 24.61 12.12
C LYS A 20 11.92 24.37 11.10
N SER A 21 11.67 23.51 10.11
CA SER A 21 12.62 23.06 9.11
C SER A 21 12.27 23.61 7.70
N SER A 22 12.98 23.14 6.70
CA SER A 22 12.90 23.56 5.28
C SER A 22 11.48 23.49 4.66
N SER A 23 11.33 24.09 3.46
CA SER A 23 10.07 24.05 2.68
C SER A 23 9.57 22.61 2.42
N ARG A 24 10.49 21.64 2.23
CA ARG A 24 10.17 20.20 2.09
C ARG A 24 9.45 19.64 3.31
N SER A 25 9.87 20.00 4.52
CA SER A 25 9.23 19.52 5.75
C SER A 25 7.83 20.08 5.93
N LYS A 26 7.59 21.33 5.55
CA LYS A 26 6.24 21.93 5.57
C LYS A 26 5.31 21.24 4.58
N GLU A 27 5.80 20.90 3.40
CA GLU A 27 5.03 20.17 2.39
C GLU A 27 4.73 18.73 2.84
N ALA A 28 5.69 18.05 3.46
CA ALA A 28 5.47 16.72 4.05
C ALA A 28 4.38 16.74 5.13
N VAL A 29 4.38 17.72 6.04
CA VAL A 29 3.32 17.86 7.08
C VAL A 29 1.95 18.11 6.45
N ARG A 30 1.86 19.01 5.47
CA ARG A 30 0.60 19.23 4.73
C ARG A 30 0.09 17.94 4.10
N ASN A 31 0.97 17.17 3.46
CA ASN A 31 0.65 15.88 2.85
C ASN A 31 0.18 14.85 3.89
N ILE A 32 0.82 14.80 5.07
CA ILE A 32 0.41 13.92 6.18
C ILE A 32 -1.03 14.24 6.62
N ILE A 33 -1.35 15.52 6.85
CA ILE A 33 -2.68 15.93 7.29
C ILE A 33 -3.74 15.57 6.25
N ILE A 34 -3.50 15.88 4.98
CA ILE A 34 -4.43 15.55 3.89
C ILE A 34 -4.59 14.03 3.76
N SER A 35 -3.49 13.27 3.86
CA SER A 35 -3.54 11.81 3.78
C SER A 35 -4.29 11.17 4.95
N LEU A 36 -4.15 11.70 6.18
CA LEU A 36 -4.92 11.24 7.35
C LEU A 36 -6.43 11.45 7.13
N THR A 37 -6.82 12.62 6.65
CA THR A 37 -8.23 12.92 6.35
C THR A 37 -8.75 11.99 5.25
N ALA A 38 -8.00 11.83 4.15
CA ALA A 38 -8.37 10.94 3.06
C ALA A 38 -8.48 9.48 3.52
N LYS A 39 -7.57 9.02 4.40
CA LYS A 39 -7.60 7.67 4.95
C LYS A 39 -8.81 7.46 5.87
N GLY A 40 -9.18 8.46 6.67
CA GLY A 40 -10.40 8.43 7.47
C GLY A 40 -11.65 8.26 6.59
N ILE A 41 -11.77 9.04 5.52
CA ILE A 41 -12.84 8.92 4.53
C ILE A 41 -12.86 7.50 3.94
N SER A 42 -11.70 6.97 3.53
CA SER A 42 -11.58 5.62 2.96
C SER A 42 -12.05 4.53 3.92
N ILE A 43 -11.63 4.60 5.19
CA ILE A 43 -12.00 3.62 6.21
C ILE A 43 -13.52 3.63 6.44
N LEU A 44 -14.10 4.81 6.62
CA LEU A 44 -15.53 4.96 6.81
C LEU A 44 -16.32 4.46 5.59
N SER A 45 -15.88 4.80 4.38
CA SER A 45 -16.51 4.34 3.15
C SER A 45 -16.47 2.82 3.03
N ASN A 46 -15.33 2.19 3.32
CA ASN A 46 -15.18 0.72 3.28
C ASN A 46 -16.02 0.01 4.36
N LEU A 47 -16.18 0.60 5.54
CA LEU A 47 -17.03 0.03 6.59
C LEU A 47 -18.51 0.10 6.21
N LEU A 48 -18.95 1.21 5.64
CA LEU A 48 -20.35 1.44 5.30
C LEU A 48 -20.78 0.70 4.02
N VAL A 49 -19.87 0.48 3.06
CA VAL A 49 -20.21 -0.20 1.81
C VAL A 49 -20.55 -1.67 2.01
N VAL A 50 -19.98 -2.34 3.03
CA VAL A 50 -20.21 -3.77 3.29
C VAL A 50 -21.69 -4.07 3.56
N PRO A 51 -22.35 -3.49 4.57
CA PRO A 51 -23.76 -3.77 4.83
C PRO A 51 -24.66 -3.32 3.67
N LEU A 52 -24.36 -2.21 3.00
CA LEU A 52 -25.12 -1.77 1.83
C LEU A 52 -25.04 -2.79 0.70
N THR A 53 -23.87 -3.34 0.44
CA THR A 53 -23.67 -4.33 -0.62
C THR A 53 -24.36 -5.65 -0.29
N ILE A 54 -24.25 -6.14 0.94
CA ILE A 54 -24.94 -7.36 1.39
C ILE A 54 -26.46 -7.20 1.24
N ASN A 55 -27.00 -6.08 1.64
CA ASN A 55 -28.44 -5.78 1.51
C ASN A 55 -28.88 -5.66 0.06
N TYR A 56 -27.99 -5.22 -0.84
CA TYR A 56 -28.29 -5.03 -2.25
C TYR A 56 -28.31 -6.36 -3.04
N VAL A 57 -27.27 -7.22 -2.86
CA VAL A 57 -27.10 -8.43 -3.69
C VAL A 57 -27.41 -9.74 -2.97
N ASN A 58 -27.65 -9.78 -1.69
CA ASN A 58 -27.74 -10.88 -0.73
C ASN A 58 -26.36 -11.46 -0.29
N PRO A 59 -26.28 -12.21 0.83
CA PRO A 59 -25.02 -12.73 1.38
C PRO A 59 -24.26 -13.66 0.43
N THR A 60 -24.93 -14.55 -0.29
CA THR A 60 -24.30 -15.50 -1.21
C THR A 60 -23.61 -14.77 -2.37
N ARG A 61 -24.31 -13.87 -3.03
CA ARG A 61 -23.77 -13.04 -4.12
C ARG A 61 -22.66 -12.12 -3.62
N TYR A 62 -22.75 -11.63 -2.38
CA TYR A 62 -21.66 -10.86 -1.77
C TYR A 62 -20.38 -11.68 -1.58
N GLY A 63 -20.49 -12.94 -1.18
CA GLY A 63 -19.36 -13.88 -1.09
C GLY A 63 -18.69 -14.09 -2.45
N ILE A 64 -19.49 -14.29 -3.51
CA ILE A 64 -18.99 -14.38 -4.90
C ILE A 64 -18.26 -13.10 -5.30
N TRP A 65 -18.84 -11.94 -5.01
CA TRP A 65 -18.25 -10.62 -5.29
C TRP A 65 -16.87 -10.45 -4.64
N ILE A 66 -16.73 -10.78 -3.34
CA ILE A 66 -15.44 -10.67 -2.62
C ILE A 66 -14.41 -11.60 -3.26
N THR A 67 -14.79 -12.83 -3.59
CA THR A 67 -13.86 -13.80 -4.17
C THR A 67 -13.35 -13.34 -5.53
N LEU A 68 -14.23 -12.91 -6.44
CA LEU A 68 -13.85 -12.38 -7.74
C LEU A 68 -12.98 -11.12 -7.62
N SER A 69 -13.35 -10.20 -6.71
CA SER A 69 -12.57 -8.98 -6.46
C SER A 69 -11.17 -9.29 -5.92
N SER A 70 -11.03 -10.32 -5.10
CA SER A 70 -9.74 -10.75 -4.56
C SER A 70 -8.84 -11.34 -5.64
N VAL A 71 -9.38 -12.19 -6.52
CA VAL A 71 -8.65 -12.78 -7.65
C VAL A 71 -8.12 -11.66 -8.56
N ILE A 72 -8.98 -10.67 -8.88
CA ILE A 72 -8.59 -9.53 -9.71
C ILE A 72 -7.57 -8.64 -9.00
N GLY A 73 -7.68 -8.49 -7.68
CA GLY A 73 -6.70 -7.75 -6.87
C GLY A 73 -5.27 -8.28 -7.01
N TRP A 74 -5.09 -9.58 -7.26
CA TRP A 74 -3.76 -10.15 -7.51
C TRP A 74 -3.14 -9.68 -8.83
N ILE A 75 -3.96 -9.24 -9.78
CA ILE A 75 -3.48 -8.70 -11.07
C ILE A 75 -2.66 -7.41 -10.86
N ALA A 76 -2.87 -6.69 -9.74
CA ALA A 76 -2.09 -5.50 -9.41
C ALA A 76 -0.57 -5.74 -9.37
N PHE A 77 -0.15 -6.98 -9.10
CA PHE A 77 1.27 -7.32 -9.10
C PHE A 77 1.89 -7.38 -10.51
N PHE A 78 1.07 -7.42 -11.56
CA PHE A 78 1.56 -7.44 -12.94
C PHE A 78 2.03 -6.08 -13.47
N ASP A 79 2.02 -5.01 -12.64
CA ASP A 79 2.71 -3.77 -12.99
C ASP A 79 4.25 -3.94 -13.02
N LEU A 80 4.76 -5.11 -12.57
CA LEU A 80 6.18 -5.45 -12.50
C LEU A 80 7.03 -4.39 -11.78
N GLY A 81 6.41 -3.65 -10.86
CA GLY A 81 7.05 -2.56 -10.12
C GLY A 81 7.37 -1.31 -10.95
N LEU A 82 6.86 -1.24 -12.19
CA LEU A 82 7.08 -0.08 -13.07
C LEU A 82 6.64 1.23 -12.42
N GLY A 83 5.55 1.21 -11.63
CA GLY A 83 5.10 2.37 -10.89
C GLY A 83 6.15 2.91 -9.93
N ASN A 84 6.84 2.05 -9.18
CA ASN A 84 7.89 2.45 -8.24
C ASN A 84 9.18 2.87 -8.95
N GLY A 85 9.56 2.15 -10.01
CA GLY A 85 10.68 2.54 -10.86
C GLY A 85 10.48 3.93 -11.46
N PHE A 86 9.29 4.18 -12.00
CA PHE A 86 8.88 5.49 -12.52
C PHE A 86 8.92 6.57 -11.42
N ARG A 87 8.33 6.29 -10.25
CA ARG A 87 8.30 7.24 -9.12
C ARG A 87 9.69 7.79 -8.80
N ASN A 88 10.69 6.93 -8.71
CA ASN A 88 12.05 7.33 -8.39
C ASN A 88 12.71 8.09 -9.56
N LYS A 89 12.61 7.58 -10.78
CA LYS A 89 13.23 8.20 -11.96
C LYS A 89 12.61 9.56 -12.29
N PHE A 90 11.30 9.71 -12.11
CA PHE A 90 10.62 10.99 -12.26
C PHE A 90 11.08 12.01 -11.20
N ALA A 91 11.11 11.59 -9.92
CA ALA A 91 11.55 12.47 -8.83
C ALA A 91 13.02 12.89 -8.99
N GLU A 92 13.90 11.97 -9.43
CA GLU A 92 15.31 12.23 -9.74
C GLU A 92 15.44 13.27 -10.87
N ALA A 93 14.79 13.04 -12.02
CA ALA A 93 14.82 13.95 -13.16
C ALA A 93 14.32 15.36 -12.80
N LYS A 94 13.24 15.43 -12.01
CA LYS A 94 12.69 16.70 -11.53
C LYS A 94 13.65 17.41 -10.56
N ALA A 95 14.29 16.67 -9.65
CA ALA A 95 15.28 17.21 -8.71
C ALA A 95 16.51 17.81 -9.42
N GLN A 96 16.88 17.23 -10.57
CA GLN A 96 17.93 17.74 -11.46
C GLN A 96 17.48 18.93 -12.33
N GLY A 97 16.20 19.33 -12.25
CA GLY A 97 15.64 20.41 -13.09
C GLY A 97 15.34 19.99 -14.54
N ASN A 98 15.52 18.71 -14.89
CA ASN A 98 15.32 18.21 -16.25
C ASN A 98 13.85 17.81 -16.50
N MET A 99 12.99 18.81 -16.72
CA MET A 99 11.55 18.59 -16.94
C MET A 99 11.25 17.79 -18.21
N LEU A 100 12.08 17.91 -19.25
CA LEU A 100 11.91 17.12 -20.48
C LEU A 100 12.13 15.64 -20.20
N LEU A 101 13.17 15.29 -19.43
CA LEU A 101 13.45 13.91 -19.06
C LEU A 101 12.34 13.35 -18.15
N ALA A 102 11.84 14.15 -17.19
CA ALA A 102 10.70 13.75 -16.35
C ALA A 102 9.45 13.47 -17.20
N ARG A 103 9.16 14.29 -18.21
CA ARG A 103 8.06 14.08 -19.17
C ARG A 103 8.26 12.82 -20.02
N LYS A 104 9.49 12.55 -20.46
CA LYS A 104 9.82 11.32 -21.21
C LYS A 104 9.58 10.08 -20.31
N TYR A 105 10.03 10.08 -19.05
CA TYR A 105 9.73 9.00 -18.10
C TYR A 105 8.24 8.78 -17.93
N LEU A 106 7.46 9.86 -17.75
CA LEU A 106 6.01 9.78 -17.61
C LEU A 106 5.35 9.18 -18.85
N SER A 107 5.68 9.69 -20.04
CA SER A 107 5.10 9.22 -21.31
C SER A 107 5.47 7.77 -21.61
N THR A 108 6.72 7.39 -21.34
CA THR A 108 7.21 6.02 -21.52
C THR A 108 6.50 5.05 -20.54
N THR A 109 6.25 5.48 -19.31
CA THR A 109 5.51 4.68 -18.32
C THR A 109 4.07 4.45 -18.74
N TYR A 110 3.35 5.49 -19.19
CA TYR A 110 2.00 5.34 -19.74
C TYR A 110 1.95 4.36 -20.92
N PHE A 111 2.90 4.47 -21.82
CA PHE A 111 3.00 3.56 -22.97
C PHE A 111 3.27 2.12 -22.54
N SER A 112 4.27 1.91 -21.67
CA SER A 112 4.69 0.57 -21.24
C SER A 112 3.62 -0.12 -20.41
N ILE A 113 3.06 0.56 -19.40
CA ILE A 113 1.97 0.00 -18.58
C ILE A 113 0.73 -0.21 -19.45
N GLY A 114 0.40 0.73 -20.35
CA GLY A 114 -0.72 0.59 -21.27
C GLY A 114 -0.59 -0.65 -22.16
N ALA A 115 0.59 -0.91 -22.71
CA ALA A 115 0.86 -2.10 -23.54
C ALA A 115 0.77 -3.40 -22.74
N ILE A 116 1.39 -3.45 -21.54
CA ILE A 116 1.34 -4.63 -20.65
C ILE A 116 -0.10 -4.93 -20.24
N VAL A 117 -0.83 -3.92 -19.82
CA VAL A 117 -2.21 -4.05 -19.33
C VAL A 117 -3.17 -4.43 -20.47
N ALA A 118 -2.99 -3.87 -21.68
CA ALA A 118 -3.77 -4.27 -22.85
C ALA A 118 -3.55 -5.74 -23.18
N PHE A 119 -2.30 -6.21 -23.20
CA PHE A 119 -1.96 -7.61 -23.41
C PHE A 119 -2.56 -8.51 -22.31
N LEU A 120 -2.43 -8.11 -21.05
CA LEU A 120 -2.99 -8.84 -19.91
C LEU A 120 -4.52 -8.92 -19.99
N TYR A 121 -5.19 -7.82 -20.36
CA TYR A 121 -6.64 -7.82 -20.52
C TYR A 121 -7.11 -8.80 -21.60
N VAL A 122 -6.40 -8.86 -22.73
CA VAL A 122 -6.68 -9.84 -23.79
C VAL A 122 -6.55 -11.27 -23.26
N ILE A 123 -5.48 -11.58 -22.51
CA ILE A 123 -5.30 -12.90 -21.88
C ILE A 123 -6.46 -13.22 -20.94
N LEU A 124 -6.82 -12.28 -20.04
CA LEU A 124 -7.89 -12.47 -19.07
C LEU A 124 -9.24 -12.65 -19.76
N PHE A 125 -9.51 -11.86 -20.82
CA PHE A 125 -10.75 -11.94 -21.60
C PHE A 125 -10.88 -13.29 -22.30
N VAL A 126 -9.78 -13.78 -22.91
CA VAL A 126 -9.75 -15.10 -23.56
C VAL A 126 -9.88 -16.20 -22.51
N ALA A 127 -9.09 -16.15 -21.41
CA ALA A 127 -9.14 -17.14 -20.33
C ALA A 127 -10.55 -17.25 -19.73
N ASN A 128 -11.24 -16.12 -19.55
CA ASN A 128 -12.61 -16.07 -19.02
C ASN A 128 -13.62 -16.92 -19.82
N ARG A 129 -13.38 -17.15 -21.11
CA ARG A 129 -14.22 -18.00 -21.95
C ARG A 129 -14.08 -19.50 -21.62
N PHE A 130 -12.90 -19.91 -21.13
CA PHE A 130 -12.58 -21.29 -20.83
C PHE A 130 -12.76 -21.65 -19.34
N LEU A 131 -12.90 -20.64 -18.46
CA LEU A 131 -13.10 -20.86 -17.02
C LEU A 131 -14.55 -21.26 -16.74
N ASP A 132 -14.71 -22.37 -16.02
CA ASP A 132 -15.98 -22.80 -15.45
C ASP A 132 -16.14 -22.19 -14.04
N TRP A 133 -16.59 -20.92 -14.02
CA TRP A 133 -16.77 -20.17 -12.79
C TRP A 133 -17.68 -20.85 -11.76
N PRO A 134 -18.83 -21.46 -12.13
CA PRO A 134 -19.68 -22.18 -11.21
C PRO A 134 -18.94 -23.29 -10.47
N SER A 135 -18.17 -24.13 -11.17
CA SER A 135 -17.37 -25.18 -10.54
C SER A 135 -16.26 -24.63 -9.65
N ILE A 136 -15.59 -23.54 -10.05
CA ILE A 136 -14.51 -22.90 -9.27
C ILE A 136 -15.04 -22.29 -7.97
N LEU A 137 -16.24 -21.67 -8.03
CA LEU A 137 -16.83 -20.96 -6.89
C LEU A 137 -17.84 -21.80 -6.11
N HIS A 138 -18.09 -23.06 -6.55
CA HIS A 138 -19.08 -24.00 -5.95
C HIS A 138 -20.48 -23.34 -5.87
N VAL A 139 -20.94 -22.76 -6.97
CA VAL A 139 -22.26 -22.12 -7.11
C VAL A 139 -23.08 -22.75 -8.23
N ASP A 140 -24.37 -22.45 -8.28
CA ASP A 140 -25.27 -22.99 -9.28
C ASP A 140 -24.82 -22.66 -10.71
N PRO A 141 -24.85 -23.60 -11.67
CA PRO A 141 -24.50 -23.39 -13.08
C PRO A 141 -25.23 -22.23 -13.76
N SER A 142 -26.41 -21.85 -13.29
CA SER A 142 -27.18 -20.71 -13.84
C SER A 142 -26.46 -19.37 -13.70
N TYR A 143 -25.48 -19.25 -12.81
CA TYR A 143 -24.67 -18.03 -12.65
C TYR A 143 -23.57 -17.86 -13.70
N LEU A 144 -23.31 -18.85 -14.57
CA LEU A 144 -22.14 -18.84 -15.49
C LEU A 144 -22.04 -17.55 -16.31
N GLU A 145 -23.10 -17.12 -16.96
CA GLU A 145 -23.08 -15.94 -17.83
C GLU A 145 -22.95 -14.64 -17.00
N GLU A 146 -23.62 -14.53 -15.85
CA GLU A 146 -23.47 -13.38 -14.94
C GLU A 146 -22.02 -13.27 -14.43
N LEU A 147 -21.41 -14.38 -14.03
CA LEU A 147 -20.04 -14.43 -13.53
C LEU A 147 -18.99 -14.08 -14.60
N ARG A 148 -19.17 -14.58 -15.82
CA ARG A 148 -18.32 -14.22 -16.97
C ARG A 148 -18.39 -12.74 -17.26
N LEU A 149 -19.59 -12.15 -17.26
CA LEU A 149 -19.77 -10.73 -17.49
C LEU A 149 -19.17 -9.89 -16.35
N VAL A 150 -19.40 -10.25 -15.10
CA VAL A 150 -18.84 -9.58 -13.92
C VAL A 150 -17.31 -9.62 -13.93
N PHE A 151 -16.70 -10.77 -14.22
CA PHE A 151 -15.26 -10.89 -14.33
C PHE A 151 -14.68 -10.03 -15.45
N ALA A 152 -15.33 -10.00 -16.62
CA ALA A 152 -14.92 -9.16 -17.74
C ALA A 152 -14.99 -7.67 -17.38
N ILE A 153 -16.08 -7.21 -16.74
CA ILE A 153 -16.24 -5.82 -16.26
C ILE A 153 -15.17 -5.46 -15.25
N LEU A 154 -14.98 -6.28 -14.23
CA LEU A 154 -13.99 -6.04 -13.17
C LEU A 154 -12.57 -6.00 -13.74
N SER A 155 -12.24 -6.95 -14.64
CA SER A 155 -10.93 -6.99 -15.30
C SER A 155 -10.69 -5.74 -16.15
N ALA A 156 -11.72 -5.28 -16.90
CA ALA A 156 -11.62 -4.08 -17.73
C ALA A 156 -11.36 -2.82 -16.87
N PHE A 157 -12.17 -2.61 -15.82
CA PHE A 157 -11.99 -1.46 -14.94
C PHE A 157 -10.68 -1.53 -14.16
N PHE A 158 -10.28 -2.71 -13.72
CA PHE A 158 -9.00 -2.89 -13.03
C PHE A 158 -7.83 -2.55 -13.94
N CYS A 159 -7.79 -3.11 -15.15
CA CYS A 159 -6.78 -2.83 -16.16
C CYS A 159 -6.75 -1.33 -16.52
N PHE A 160 -7.90 -0.73 -16.73
CA PHE A 160 -8.01 0.70 -17.01
C PHE A 160 -7.50 1.54 -15.82
N ASN A 161 -7.85 1.14 -14.58
CA ASN A 161 -7.38 1.84 -13.37
C ASN A 161 -5.85 1.81 -13.22
N MET A 162 -5.18 0.72 -13.60
CA MET A 162 -3.71 0.66 -13.61
C MET A 162 -3.08 1.75 -14.47
N VAL A 163 -3.69 2.06 -15.62
CA VAL A 163 -3.20 3.12 -16.53
C VAL A 163 -3.51 4.51 -15.95
N VAL A 164 -4.75 4.78 -15.55
CA VAL A 164 -5.11 6.12 -15.07
C VAL A 164 -4.47 6.46 -13.73
N SER A 165 -4.16 5.47 -12.90
CA SER A 165 -3.47 5.65 -11.60
C SER A 165 -1.99 6.07 -11.73
N ILE A 166 -1.40 6.04 -12.93
CA ILE A 166 -0.06 6.61 -13.18
C ILE A 166 -0.03 8.10 -12.81
N PHE A 167 -1.13 8.83 -13.00
CA PHE A 167 -1.26 10.21 -12.53
C PHE A 167 -1.09 10.34 -11.01
N SER A 168 -1.72 9.44 -10.24
CA SER A 168 -1.57 9.36 -8.79
C SER A 168 -0.11 9.06 -8.39
N THR A 169 0.56 8.17 -9.12
CA THR A 169 1.98 7.87 -8.92
C THR A 169 2.87 9.07 -9.24
N MET A 170 2.54 9.83 -10.30
CA MET A 170 3.22 11.09 -10.63
C MET A 170 3.07 12.13 -9.51
N LEU A 171 1.86 12.32 -8.96
CA LEU A 171 1.64 13.22 -7.81
C LEU A 171 2.46 12.78 -6.60
N THR A 172 2.56 11.48 -6.36
CA THR A 172 3.37 10.92 -5.27
C THR A 172 4.86 11.16 -5.51
N ALA A 173 5.35 10.99 -6.74
CA ALA A 173 6.72 11.31 -7.14
C ALA A 173 7.02 12.81 -7.00
N ASP A 174 6.03 13.65 -7.25
CA ASP A 174 6.06 15.10 -7.11
C ASP A 174 5.88 15.59 -5.66
N GLN A 175 6.05 14.71 -4.68
CA GLN A 175 5.88 15.00 -3.25
C GLN A 175 4.45 15.45 -2.86
N LYS A 176 3.44 15.18 -3.69
CA LYS A 176 2.02 15.56 -3.49
C LYS A 176 1.15 14.36 -3.11
N ILE A 177 1.67 13.48 -2.26
CA ILE A 177 1.00 12.24 -1.83
C ILE A 177 -0.36 12.51 -1.15
N GLY A 178 -0.51 13.65 -0.47
CA GLY A 178 -1.77 14.05 0.12
C GLY A 178 -2.89 14.19 -0.91
N TYR A 179 -2.62 14.84 -2.04
CA TYR A 179 -3.59 14.96 -3.14
C TYR A 179 -3.88 13.62 -3.80
N SER A 180 -2.86 12.78 -4.00
CA SER A 180 -3.04 11.41 -4.48
C SER A 180 -3.99 10.62 -3.58
N SER A 181 -3.78 10.65 -2.26
CA SER A 181 -4.63 10.00 -1.27
C SER A 181 -6.06 10.56 -1.26
N LEU A 182 -6.20 11.87 -1.44
CA LEU A 182 -7.51 12.53 -1.46
C LEU A 182 -8.34 12.10 -2.69
N ILE A 183 -7.73 12.02 -3.88
CA ILE A 183 -8.40 11.53 -5.10
C ILE A 183 -8.91 10.10 -4.90
N LEU A 184 -8.08 9.22 -4.31
CA LEU A 184 -8.48 7.84 -3.98
C LEU A 184 -9.63 7.82 -2.97
N GLY A 185 -9.57 8.65 -1.90
CA GLY A 185 -10.62 8.75 -0.89
C GLY A 185 -11.94 9.26 -1.47
N ILE A 186 -11.90 10.26 -2.35
CA ILE A 186 -13.08 10.76 -3.08
C ILE A 186 -13.68 9.66 -3.97
N GLY A 187 -12.84 8.90 -4.68
CA GLY A 187 -13.27 7.77 -5.49
C GLY A 187 -14.04 6.72 -4.69
N GLN A 188 -13.52 6.36 -3.49
CA GLN A 188 -14.18 5.42 -2.58
C GLN A 188 -15.49 5.98 -2.00
N LEU A 189 -15.51 7.25 -1.62
CA LEU A 189 -16.73 7.92 -1.12
C LEU A 189 -17.82 7.97 -2.19
N LEU A 190 -17.47 8.37 -3.41
CA LEU A 190 -18.44 8.41 -4.53
C LEU A 190 -18.90 7.01 -4.94
N SER A 191 -18.05 5.99 -4.82
CA SER A 191 -18.44 4.60 -4.99
C SER A 191 -19.47 4.16 -3.94
N LEU A 192 -19.27 4.52 -2.67
CA LEU A 192 -20.25 4.29 -1.61
C LEU A 192 -21.59 4.96 -1.93
N VAL A 193 -21.58 6.23 -2.36
CA VAL A 193 -22.79 6.97 -2.74
C VAL A 193 -23.48 6.28 -3.93
N ALA A 194 -22.72 5.85 -4.94
CA ALA A 194 -23.26 5.14 -6.08
C ALA A 194 -23.94 3.83 -5.69
N VAL A 195 -23.30 3.02 -4.83
CA VAL A 195 -23.91 1.78 -4.28
C VAL A 195 -25.16 2.11 -3.48
N PHE A 196 -25.15 3.16 -2.66
CA PHE A 196 -26.36 3.60 -1.92
C PHE A 196 -27.51 3.97 -2.87
N ILE A 197 -27.25 4.70 -3.95
CA ILE A 197 -28.25 5.02 -4.96
C ILE A 197 -28.79 3.74 -5.63
N LEU A 198 -27.89 2.80 -5.99
CA LEU A 198 -28.28 1.51 -6.57
C LEU A 198 -29.25 0.73 -5.67
N THR A 199 -29.05 0.73 -4.34
CA THR A 199 -29.95 0.05 -3.40
C THR A 199 -31.37 0.61 -3.42
N ARG A 200 -31.56 1.84 -3.91
CA ARG A 200 -32.85 2.54 -3.95
C ARG A 200 -33.50 2.52 -5.33
N THR A 201 -32.72 2.33 -6.40
CA THR A 201 -33.19 2.54 -7.78
C THR A 201 -33.23 1.28 -8.62
N THR A 202 -32.50 0.22 -8.25
CA THR A 202 -32.35 -0.97 -9.09
C THR A 202 -32.52 -2.26 -8.29
N LYS A 203 -32.82 -3.35 -8.99
CA LYS A 203 -32.76 -4.70 -8.41
C LYS A 203 -31.30 -5.13 -8.23
N GLY A 204 -30.99 -5.85 -7.14
CA GLY A 204 -29.65 -6.29 -6.81
C GLY A 204 -29.07 -7.30 -7.81
N THR A 205 -28.07 -6.87 -8.59
CA THR A 205 -27.30 -7.71 -9.51
C THR A 205 -25.82 -7.52 -9.30
N LEU A 206 -25.03 -8.58 -9.47
CA LEU A 206 -23.56 -8.51 -9.41
C LEU A 206 -23.00 -7.62 -10.51
N THR A 207 -23.61 -7.61 -11.67
CA THR A 207 -23.20 -6.79 -12.82
C THR A 207 -23.28 -5.29 -12.51
N ASN A 208 -24.41 -4.82 -11.95
CA ASN A 208 -24.54 -3.42 -11.54
C ASN A 208 -23.52 -3.07 -10.45
N LEU A 209 -23.38 -3.94 -9.43
CA LEU A 209 -22.42 -3.74 -8.38
C LEU A 209 -20.99 -3.60 -8.94
N ALA A 210 -20.57 -4.52 -9.82
CA ALA A 210 -19.25 -4.49 -10.45
C ALA A 210 -19.02 -3.21 -11.24
N THR A 211 -20.01 -2.80 -12.03
CA THR A 211 -19.90 -1.61 -12.89
C THR A 211 -19.73 -0.33 -12.07
N TYR A 212 -20.54 -0.13 -11.04
CA TYR A 212 -20.49 1.12 -10.28
C TYR A 212 -19.40 1.12 -9.22
N TYR A 213 -19.20 0.00 -8.52
CA TYR A 213 -18.18 -0.08 -7.46
C TYR A 213 -16.76 0.05 -8.02
N ALA A 214 -16.45 -0.60 -9.15
CA ALA A 214 -15.15 -0.51 -9.79
C ALA A 214 -15.04 0.68 -10.76
N GLY A 215 -16.12 1.04 -11.45
CA GLY A 215 -16.13 2.09 -12.47
C GLY A 215 -16.01 3.49 -11.89
N VAL A 216 -16.73 3.79 -10.78
CA VAL A 216 -16.72 5.15 -10.20
C VAL A 216 -15.33 5.59 -9.77
N PRO A 217 -14.53 4.82 -9.02
CA PRO A 217 -13.15 5.22 -8.70
C PRO A 217 -12.27 5.43 -9.94
N CYS A 218 -12.45 4.62 -10.98
CA CYS A 218 -11.75 4.79 -12.25
C CYS A 218 -12.10 6.13 -12.93
N LEU A 219 -13.38 6.49 -12.97
CA LEU A 219 -13.84 7.75 -13.56
C LEU A 219 -13.35 8.95 -12.76
N VAL A 220 -13.33 8.86 -11.42
CA VAL A 220 -12.76 9.90 -10.55
C VAL A 220 -11.28 10.09 -10.82
N MET A 221 -10.53 9.00 -10.94
CA MET A 221 -9.09 9.06 -11.23
C MET A 221 -8.83 9.60 -12.64
N LEU A 222 -9.62 9.20 -13.62
CA LEU A 222 -9.56 9.74 -14.98
C LEU A 222 -9.84 11.26 -14.98
N GLY A 223 -10.95 11.68 -14.37
CA GLY A 223 -11.32 13.10 -14.25
C GLY A 223 -10.23 13.92 -13.54
N ALA A 224 -9.70 13.39 -12.43
CA ALA A 224 -8.59 14.03 -11.71
C ALA A 224 -7.33 14.15 -12.56
N SER A 225 -7.00 13.14 -13.39
CA SER A 225 -5.85 13.19 -14.29
C SER A 225 -6.04 14.22 -15.41
N LEU A 226 -7.22 14.27 -16.04
CA LEU A 226 -7.55 15.23 -17.09
C LEU A 226 -7.50 16.68 -16.55
N ILE A 227 -8.12 16.93 -15.40
CA ILE A 227 -8.08 18.23 -14.72
C ILE A 227 -6.64 18.56 -14.33
N GLY A 228 -5.93 17.62 -13.72
CA GLY A 228 -4.56 17.80 -13.26
C GLY A 228 -3.60 18.21 -14.38
N TYR A 229 -3.64 17.51 -15.51
CA TYR A 229 -2.85 17.87 -16.69
C TYR A 229 -3.33 19.15 -17.41
N SER A 230 -4.48 19.70 -17.04
CA SER A 230 -4.95 20.99 -17.53
C SER A 230 -4.44 22.17 -16.69
N LEU A 231 -4.02 21.89 -15.45
CA LEU A 231 -3.46 22.92 -14.57
C LEU A 231 -2.11 23.46 -15.10
N PRO A 232 -1.81 24.75 -14.92
CA PRO A 232 -0.57 25.37 -15.43
C PRO A 232 0.69 24.61 -15.00
N GLN A 233 0.73 24.11 -13.76
CA GLN A 233 1.89 23.42 -13.19
C GLN A 233 2.21 22.06 -13.85
N TYR A 234 1.24 21.39 -14.50
CA TYR A 234 1.41 20.08 -15.14
C TYR A 234 1.10 20.08 -16.64
N ARG A 235 0.71 21.23 -17.20
CA ARG A 235 0.38 21.36 -18.62
C ARG A 235 1.52 20.92 -19.52
N ASP A 236 2.74 21.30 -19.18
CA ASP A 236 3.95 20.95 -19.94
C ASP A 236 4.42 19.52 -19.68
N MET A 237 3.86 18.86 -18.67
CA MET A 237 4.13 17.47 -18.32
C MET A 237 3.13 16.48 -18.90
N ARG A 238 2.17 16.92 -19.73
CA ARG A 238 1.18 16.04 -20.36
C ARG A 238 1.88 14.91 -21.10
N PRO A 239 1.49 13.64 -20.84
CA PRO A 239 2.04 12.51 -21.58
C PRO A 239 1.68 12.62 -23.06
N GLY A 240 2.57 12.14 -23.91
CA GLY A 240 2.35 12.14 -25.36
C GLY A 240 3.27 11.16 -26.06
N LEU A 241 2.77 10.53 -27.14
CA LEU A 241 3.51 9.50 -27.88
C LEU A 241 4.87 9.98 -28.40
N LYS A 242 4.98 11.27 -28.78
CA LYS A 242 6.24 11.88 -29.23
C LYS A 242 7.35 11.94 -28.18
N TYR A 243 7.00 11.79 -26.90
CA TYR A 243 7.94 11.79 -25.78
C TYR A 243 8.27 10.38 -25.27
N VAL A 244 7.69 9.35 -25.89
CA VAL A 244 8.01 7.96 -25.56
C VAL A 244 9.44 7.66 -26.02
N ASP A 245 10.25 7.17 -25.08
CA ASP A 245 11.63 6.77 -25.34
C ASP A 245 11.83 5.36 -24.77
N THR A 246 11.78 4.36 -25.65
CA THR A 246 11.85 2.95 -25.25
C THR A 246 13.16 2.58 -24.54
N ARG A 247 14.24 3.36 -24.73
CA ARG A 247 15.51 3.16 -24.01
C ARG A 247 15.36 3.38 -22.51
N LEU A 248 14.42 4.26 -22.11
CA LEU A 248 14.13 4.54 -20.70
C LEU A 248 13.38 3.39 -20.03
N VAL A 249 12.69 2.53 -20.79
CA VAL A 249 11.99 1.35 -20.26
C VAL A 249 12.94 0.48 -19.45
N LYS A 250 14.15 0.24 -19.96
CA LYS A 250 15.17 -0.55 -19.26
C LYS A 250 15.54 0.04 -17.91
N ASN A 251 15.64 1.37 -17.82
CA ASN A 251 15.99 2.07 -16.58
C ASN A 251 14.86 1.99 -15.54
N ILE A 252 13.61 2.10 -16.00
CA ILE A 252 12.42 1.98 -15.14
C ILE A 252 12.26 0.51 -14.69
N LEU A 253 12.35 -0.44 -15.62
CA LEU A 253 12.19 -1.86 -15.35
C LEU A 253 13.27 -2.42 -14.43
N ASN A 254 14.53 -2.03 -14.60
CA ASN A 254 15.62 -2.56 -13.78
C ASN A 254 15.40 -2.28 -12.28
N LEU A 255 14.96 -1.08 -11.95
CA LEU A 255 14.59 -0.73 -10.58
C LEU A 255 13.21 -1.32 -10.22
N GLY A 256 12.27 -1.29 -11.15
CA GLY A 256 10.93 -1.84 -10.98
C GLY A 256 10.94 -3.34 -10.64
N LEU A 257 11.71 -4.14 -11.37
CA LEU A 257 11.84 -5.58 -11.11
C LEU A 257 12.43 -5.87 -9.72
N GLN A 258 13.33 -5.04 -9.21
CA GLN A 258 13.83 -5.19 -7.85
C GLN A 258 12.70 -4.96 -6.83
N PHE A 259 11.87 -3.94 -7.02
CA PHE A 259 10.68 -3.72 -6.20
C PHE A 259 9.67 -4.86 -6.35
N PHE A 260 9.44 -5.36 -7.55
CA PHE A 260 8.55 -6.50 -7.79
C PHE A 260 8.99 -7.73 -7.00
N VAL A 261 10.28 -8.10 -7.07
CA VAL A 261 10.83 -9.22 -6.30
C VAL A 261 10.65 -8.99 -4.80
N ILE A 262 10.92 -7.78 -4.31
CA ILE A 262 10.71 -7.40 -2.89
C ILE A 262 9.25 -7.63 -2.48
N TYR A 263 8.28 -7.15 -3.28
CA TYR A 263 6.87 -7.30 -2.97
C TYR A 263 6.40 -8.76 -3.03
N MET A 264 6.91 -9.55 -3.98
CA MET A 264 6.62 -10.99 -4.06
C MET A 264 7.15 -11.73 -2.82
N CYS A 265 8.38 -11.44 -2.40
CA CYS A 265 8.94 -12.02 -1.17
C CYS A 265 8.15 -11.62 0.07
N LEU A 266 7.75 -10.35 0.19
CA LEU A 266 6.90 -9.86 1.28
C LEU A 266 5.55 -10.59 1.31
N LEU A 267 4.91 -10.75 0.14
CA LEU A 267 3.66 -11.47 0.03
C LEU A 267 3.82 -12.91 0.53
N VAL A 268 4.85 -13.61 0.08
CA VAL A 268 5.15 -14.99 0.52
C VAL A 268 5.39 -15.02 2.04
N ILE A 269 6.24 -14.15 2.60
CA ILE A 269 6.58 -14.17 4.03
C ILE A 269 5.34 -13.92 4.89
N PHE A 270 4.49 -12.95 4.53
CA PHE A 270 3.42 -12.48 5.42
C PHE A 270 2.07 -13.15 5.17
N GLN A 271 1.75 -13.56 3.94
CA GLN A 271 0.48 -14.26 3.66
C GLN A 271 0.54 -15.73 4.08
N VAL A 272 1.71 -16.36 3.94
CA VAL A 272 1.88 -17.78 4.33
C VAL A 272 1.76 -17.98 5.85
N MET A 273 2.02 -16.94 6.66
CA MET A 273 1.90 -17.04 8.12
C MET A 273 0.51 -17.46 8.57
N ASN A 274 -0.56 -16.88 8.02
CA ASN A 274 -1.93 -17.27 8.34
C ASN A 274 -2.22 -18.72 7.96
N VAL A 275 -1.70 -19.19 6.81
CA VAL A 275 -1.86 -20.57 6.36
C VAL A 275 -1.17 -21.52 7.32
N ILE A 276 0.06 -21.21 7.77
CA ILE A 276 0.80 -22.06 8.72
C ILE A 276 0.07 -22.10 10.07
N ILE A 277 -0.39 -20.96 10.60
CA ILE A 277 -1.14 -20.92 11.87
C ILE A 277 -2.38 -21.81 11.76
N THR A 278 -3.18 -21.67 10.69
CA THR A 278 -4.39 -22.46 10.50
C THR A 278 -4.09 -23.94 10.39
N ARG A 279 -3.02 -24.33 9.69
CA ARG A 279 -2.63 -25.72 9.47
C ARG A 279 -2.07 -26.39 10.73
N GLU A 280 -1.20 -25.70 11.47
CA GLU A 280 -0.47 -26.29 12.61
C GLU A 280 -1.24 -26.15 13.95
N LEU A 281 -2.06 -25.09 14.11
CA LEU A 281 -2.73 -24.74 15.37
C LEU A 281 -4.27 -24.66 15.25
N GLY A 282 -4.80 -24.73 14.04
CA GLY A 282 -6.24 -24.61 13.77
C GLY A 282 -6.73 -23.20 13.48
N PRO A 283 -7.97 -23.06 12.97
CA PRO A 283 -8.57 -21.79 12.56
C PRO A 283 -8.83 -20.83 13.72
N GLU A 284 -9.04 -21.35 14.94
CA GLU A 284 -9.24 -20.51 16.14
C GLU A 284 -7.98 -19.70 16.46
N ALA A 285 -6.79 -20.33 16.41
CA ALA A 285 -5.52 -19.66 16.61
C ALA A 285 -5.25 -18.58 15.54
N ALA A 286 -5.65 -18.82 14.29
CA ALA A 286 -5.58 -17.80 13.24
C ALA A 286 -6.50 -16.60 13.55
N THR A 287 -7.67 -16.85 14.16
CA THR A 287 -8.58 -15.80 14.60
C THR A 287 -7.96 -14.98 15.72
N GLU A 288 -7.40 -15.61 16.76
CA GLU A 288 -6.69 -14.92 17.84
C GLU A 288 -5.57 -14.02 17.31
N TYR A 289 -4.74 -14.54 16.38
CA TYR A 289 -3.68 -13.79 15.73
C TYR A 289 -4.22 -12.57 14.97
N ASN A 290 -5.25 -12.76 14.14
CA ASN A 290 -5.80 -11.68 13.32
C ASN A 290 -6.43 -10.55 14.17
N ILE A 291 -7.03 -10.88 15.32
CA ILE A 291 -7.55 -9.90 16.26
C ILE A 291 -6.41 -9.04 16.82
N ALA A 292 -5.38 -9.67 17.37
CA ALA A 292 -4.21 -8.97 17.89
C ALA A 292 -3.51 -8.14 16.78
N TYR A 293 -3.35 -8.71 15.58
CA TYR A 293 -2.73 -8.04 14.44
C TYR A 293 -3.52 -6.81 13.98
N LYS A 294 -4.85 -6.88 13.93
CA LYS A 294 -5.69 -5.71 13.60
C LYS A 294 -5.57 -4.61 14.65
N TYR A 295 -5.50 -4.97 15.92
CA TYR A 295 -5.38 -4.02 17.00
C TYR A 295 -4.04 -3.28 16.96
N PHE A 296 -2.92 -3.97 17.03
CA PHE A 296 -1.59 -3.35 16.99
C PHE A 296 -1.18 -2.83 15.61
N GLY A 297 -1.76 -3.35 14.54
CA GLY A 297 -1.53 -2.89 13.17
C GLY A 297 -1.93 -1.43 12.91
N ILE A 298 -2.77 -0.86 13.76
CA ILE A 298 -3.12 0.57 13.73
C ILE A 298 -1.85 1.43 13.87
N LEU A 299 -0.90 1.02 14.73
CA LEU A 299 0.37 1.74 14.91
C LEU A 299 1.16 1.81 13.58
N HIS A 300 1.28 0.68 12.90
CA HIS A 300 1.95 0.62 11.60
C HIS A 300 1.22 1.45 10.54
N MET A 301 -0.12 1.36 10.49
CA MET A 301 -0.92 2.13 9.53
C MET A 301 -0.73 3.65 9.71
N VAL A 302 -0.78 4.14 10.95
CA VAL A 302 -0.57 5.56 11.26
C VAL A 302 0.85 5.98 10.90
N MET A 303 1.84 5.16 11.25
CA MET A 303 3.24 5.47 10.99
C MET A 303 3.55 5.48 9.48
N MET A 304 2.94 4.60 8.69
CA MET A 304 3.10 4.60 7.23
C MET A 304 2.56 5.88 6.57
N ILE A 305 1.51 6.48 7.12
CA ILE A 305 1.01 7.78 6.64
C ILE A 305 2.07 8.87 6.88
N VAL A 306 2.78 8.81 8.02
CA VAL A 306 3.85 9.75 8.34
C VAL A 306 5.09 9.53 7.46
N ILE A 307 5.48 8.28 7.22
CA ILE A 307 6.71 7.91 6.49
C ILE A 307 6.56 8.12 4.98
N SER A 308 5.40 7.79 4.41
CA SER A 308 5.18 7.75 2.94
C SER A 308 5.60 9.02 2.18
N PRO A 309 5.35 10.25 2.66
CA PRO A 309 5.76 11.47 1.96
C PRO A 309 7.28 11.63 1.85
N PHE A 310 8.02 11.04 2.78
CA PHE A 310 9.47 11.18 2.80
C PHE A 310 10.17 10.33 1.75
N TRP A 311 9.55 9.30 1.17
CA TRP A 311 10.13 8.53 0.06
C TRP A 311 10.61 9.46 -1.06
N SER A 312 9.70 10.19 -1.69
CA SER A 312 10.04 11.10 -2.80
C SER A 312 10.87 12.31 -2.36
N ALA A 313 10.69 12.77 -1.11
CA ALA A 313 11.51 13.84 -0.53
C ALA A 313 12.98 13.41 -0.34
N PHE A 314 13.22 12.14 -0.03
CA PHE A 314 14.57 11.56 0.05
C PHE A 314 15.21 11.42 -1.33
N THR A 315 14.44 11.09 -2.39
CA THR A 315 14.95 11.12 -3.77
C THR A 315 15.47 12.51 -4.12
N ASP A 316 14.68 13.56 -3.85
CA ASP A 316 15.08 14.95 -4.11
C ASP A 316 16.29 15.38 -3.27
N ALA A 317 16.28 15.06 -1.96
CA ALA A 317 17.36 15.43 -1.05
C ALA A 317 18.69 14.74 -1.40
N TYR A 318 18.63 13.45 -1.72
CA TYR A 318 19.80 12.66 -2.10
C TYR A 318 20.40 13.16 -3.42
N THR A 319 19.57 13.43 -4.42
CA THR A 319 20.00 14.01 -5.71
C THR A 319 20.69 15.38 -5.52
N LYS A 320 20.21 16.18 -4.56
CA LYS A 320 20.79 17.49 -4.20
C LYS A 320 21.92 17.41 -3.15
N LYS A 321 22.25 16.20 -2.69
CA LYS A 321 23.27 15.94 -1.65
C LYS A 321 23.00 16.64 -0.31
N ASP A 322 21.71 16.84 0.04
CA ASP A 322 21.29 17.50 1.30
C ASP A 322 21.28 16.47 2.46
N TYR A 323 22.45 15.92 2.78
CA TYR A 323 22.62 14.92 3.82
C TYR A 323 22.28 15.42 5.24
N PRO A 324 22.52 16.69 5.60
CA PRO A 324 22.11 17.23 6.90
C PRO A 324 20.58 17.13 7.11
N TRP A 325 19.79 17.49 6.08
CA TRP A 325 18.34 17.36 6.13
C TRP A 325 17.91 15.89 6.27
N MET A 326 18.50 14.98 5.49
CA MET A 326 18.21 13.55 5.53
C MET A 326 18.44 12.99 6.95
N ASN A 327 19.57 13.29 7.58
CA ASN A 327 19.88 12.88 8.96
C ASN A 327 18.86 13.44 9.96
N SER A 328 18.47 14.71 9.81
CA SER A 328 17.46 15.35 10.67
C SER A 328 16.11 14.62 10.59
N ILE A 329 15.69 14.23 9.39
CA ILE A 329 14.42 13.52 9.20
C ILE A 329 14.49 12.12 9.79
N ILE A 330 15.56 11.35 9.57
CA ILE A 330 15.72 10.02 10.16
C ILE A 330 15.56 10.09 11.69
N ARG A 331 16.26 11.01 12.35
CA ARG A 331 16.14 11.20 13.80
C ARG A 331 14.71 11.52 14.25
N LYS A 332 14.00 12.37 13.50
CA LYS A 332 12.60 12.70 13.79
C LYS A 332 11.68 11.49 13.65
N LEU A 333 11.90 10.65 12.64
CA LEU A 333 11.14 9.41 12.44
C LEU A 333 11.47 8.37 13.54
N GLU A 334 12.72 8.30 14.00
CA GLU A 334 13.12 7.48 15.16
C GLU A 334 12.41 7.97 16.43
N TYR A 335 12.26 9.28 16.66
CA TYR A 335 11.44 9.82 17.78
C TYR A 335 9.96 9.48 17.62
N CYS A 336 9.41 9.52 16.41
CA CYS A 336 8.04 9.07 16.16
C CYS A 336 7.88 7.57 16.49
N TRP A 337 8.89 6.75 16.18
CA TRP A 337 8.91 5.33 16.54
C TRP A 337 8.93 5.14 18.07
N LEU A 338 9.72 5.91 18.82
CA LEU A 338 9.69 5.89 20.30
C LEU A 338 8.30 6.29 20.84
N ALA A 339 7.63 7.23 20.22
CA ALA A 339 6.24 7.56 20.57
C ALA A 339 5.28 6.40 20.27
N CYS A 340 5.47 5.67 19.14
CA CYS A 340 4.74 4.45 18.85
C CYS A 340 5.02 3.33 19.86
N LEU A 341 6.27 3.21 20.35
CA LEU A 341 6.62 2.27 21.42
C LEU A 341 5.83 2.60 22.70
N GLY A 342 5.83 3.87 23.15
CA GLY A 342 5.08 4.29 24.32
C GLY A 342 3.57 4.06 24.19
N SER A 343 2.99 4.45 23.04
CA SER A 343 1.57 4.20 22.78
C SER A 343 1.23 2.71 22.65
N GLY A 344 2.12 1.91 22.06
CA GLY A 344 1.97 0.47 21.94
C GLY A 344 2.01 -0.24 23.29
N LEU A 345 2.87 0.19 24.22
CA LEU A 345 2.87 -0.31 25.59
C LEU A 345 1.58 0.04 26.33
N LEU A 346 1.04 1.25 26.17
CA LEU A 346 -0.26 1.60 26.70
C LEU A 346 -1.38 0.75 26.12
N MET A 347 -1.38 0.55 24.80
CA MET A 347 -2.32 -0.35 24.12
C MET A 347 -2.20 -1.78 24.66
N LEU A 348 -0.99 -2.27 24.95
CA LEU A 348 -0.77 -3.60 25.52
C LEU A 348 -1.39 -3.73 26.91
N LEU A 349 -1.22 -2.73 27.77
CA LEU A 349 -1.79 -2.73 29.11
C LEU A 349 -3.32 -2.80 29.12
N ILE A 350 -3.98 -2.16 28.15
CA ILE A 350 -5.44 -2.15 28.04
C ILE A 350 -5.97 -3.19 27.04
N SER A 351 -5.12 -4.02 26.47
CA SER A 351 -5.50 -4.94 25.37
C SER A 351 -6.59 -5.92 25.76
N SER A 352 -6.51 -6.54 26.94
CA SER A 352 -7.54 -7.47 27.44
C SER A 352 -8.91 -6.80 27.51
N LEU A 353 -8.99 -5.65 28.19
CA LEU A 353 -10.24 -4.87 28.31
C LEU A 353 -10.78 -4.45 26.93
N PHE A 354 -9.88 -4.10 26.00
CA PHE A 354 -10.29 -3.71 24.66
C PHE A 354 -10.86 -4.89 23.87
N TYR A 355 -10.24 -6.09 23.97
CA TYR A 355 -10.76 -7.27 23.30
C TYR A 355 -12.11 -7.69 23.85
N ASP A 356 -12.31 -7.63 25.17
CA ASP A 356 -13.58 -7.97 25.82
C ASP A 356 -14.71 -7.03 25.35
N ILE A 357 -14.43 -5.73 25.21
CA ILE A 357 -15.41 -4.74 24.70
C ILE A 357 -15.64 -4.93 23.18
N TRP A 358 -14.59 -5.24 22.41
CA TRP A 358 -14.68 -5.26 20.94
C TRP A 358 -15.28 -6.56 20.40
N ILE A 359 -14.96 -7.70 20.99
CA ILE A 359 -15.29 -9.03 20.49
C ILE A 359 -16.19 -9.81 21.49
N GLY A 360 -16.22 -9.39 22.73
CA GLY A 360 -16.88 -10.11 23.83
C GLY A 360 -16.15 -11.42 24.16
N ASP A 361 -16.87 -12.35 24.80
CA ASP A 361 -16.33 -13.61 25.27
C ASP A 361 -16.08 -14.66 24.18
N SER A 362 -16.32 -14.32 22.90
CA SER A 362 -16.26 -15.27 21.78
C SER A 362 -14.84 -15.76 21.48
N VAL A 363 -13.82 -14.96 21.71
CA VAL A 363 -12.41 -15.30 21.45
C VAL A 363 -11.52 -14.67 22.52
N LYS A 364 -10.76 -15.50 23.24
CA LYS A 364 -9.80 -15.03 24.23
C LYS A 364 -8.39 -14.93 23.64
N VAL A 365 -7.87 -13.73 23.49
CA VAL A 365 -6.51 -13.48 23.00
C VAL A 365 -5.52 -13.55 24.16
N LYS A 366 -4.54 -14.45 24.08
CA LYS A 366 -3.50 -14.59 25.11
C LYS A 366 -2.61 -13.34 25.19
N PHE A 367 -2.29 -12.90 26.40
CA PHE A 367 -1.42 -11.74 26.62
C PHE A 367 -0.03 -11.92 25.98
N SER A 368 0.53 -13.13 26.00
CA SER A 368 1.82 -13.45 25.34
C SER A 368 1.76 -13.25 23.82
N LEU A 369 0.63 -13.55 23.18
CA LEU A 369 0.40 -13.26 21.75
C LEU A 369 0.34 -11.75 21.50
N SER A 370 -0.35 -11.00 22.35
CA SER A 370 -0.40 -9.53 22.27
C SER A 370 1.00 -8.90 22.37
N CYS A 371 1.86 -9.41 23.27
CA CYS A 371 3.26 -8.99 23.37
C CYS A 371 4.04 -9.28 22.09
N ALA A 372 3.88 -10.48 21.51
CA ALA A 372 4.58 -10.88 20.28
C ALA A 372 4.12 -10.03 19.08
N VAL A 373 2.81 -9.76 18.96
CA VAL A 373 2.27 -8.94 17.85
C VAL A 373 2.64 -7.47 18.02
N LEU A 374 2.73 -6.95 19.23
CA LEU A 374 3.26 -5.59 19.47
C LEU A 374 4.73 -5.52 19.04
N LEU A 375 5.57 -6.49 19.44
CA LEU A 375 6.97 -6.56 18.98
C LEU A 375 7.06 -6.60 17.46
N TYR A 376 6.24 -7.43 16.82
CA TYR A 376 6.14 -7.50 15.36
C TYR A 376 5.79 -6.13 14.74
N SER A 377 4.77 -5.44 15.25
CA SER A 377 4.35 -4.14 14.74
C SER A 377 5.44 -3.07 14.90
N LEU A 378 6.14 -3.06 16.04
CA LEU A 378 7.22 -2.11 16.31
C LEU A 378 8.46 -2.35 15.44
N THR A 379 8.86 -3.60 15.25
CA THR A 379 9.98 -3.96 14.36
C THR A 379 9.63 -3.67 12.90
N GLN A 380 8.38 -3.92 12.49
CA GLN A 380 7.86 -3.58 11.17
C GLN A 380 7.94 -2.07 10.89
N ILE A 381 7.54 -1.23 11.85
CA ILE A 381 7.64 0.23 11.73
C ILE A 381 9.10 0.65 11.62
N LEU A 382 9.98 0.09 12.46
CA LEU A 382 11.41 0.42 12.44
C LEU A 382 12.05 0.05 11.10
N GLY A 383 11.76 -1.15 10.58
CA GLY A 383 12.18 -1.58 9.25
C GLY A 383 11.65 -0.64 8.16
N ALA A 384 10.37 -0.26 8.23
CA ALA A 384 9.75 0.62 7.26
C ALA A 384 10.41 2.01 7.20
N ILE A 385 10.85 2.59 8.32
CA ILE A 385 11.55 3.88 8.34
C ILE A 385 12.77 3.84 7.41
N TYR A 386 13.67 2.89 7.63
CA TYR A 386 14.91 2.83 6.86
C TYR A 386 14.67 2.37 5.41
N MET A 387 13.80 1.37 5.21
CA MET A 387 13.55 0.82 3.87
C MET A 387 12.85 1.83 2.96
N GLN A 388 11.90 2.63 3.47
CA GLN A 388 11.25 3.67 2.67
C GLN A 388 12.22 4.77 2.25
N MET A 389 13.22 5.10 3.07
CA MET A 389 14.26 6.07 2.73
C MET A 389 15.21 5.50 1.65
N ILE A 390 15.62 4.24 1.77
CA ILE A 390 16.42 3.53 0.77
C ILE A 390 15.66 3.39 -0.55
N ASN A 391 14.37 3.06 -0.48
CA ASN A 391 13.50 3.03 -1.66
C ASN A 391 13.47 4.38 -2.38
N GLY A 392 13.46 5.49 -1.62
CA GLY A 392 13.56 6.84 -2.16
C GLY A 392 14.88 7.11 -2.87
N ILE A 393 15.99 6.64 -2.32
CA ILE A 393 17.33 6.75 -2.95
C ILE A 393 17.43 5.85 -4.19
N GLY A 394 16.70 4.71 -4.21
CA GLY A 394 16.69 3.75 -5.32
C GLY A 394 17.80 2.70 -5.27
N THR A 395 18.50 2.55 -4.13
CA THR A 395 19.58 1.57 -3.93
C THR A 395 19.04 0.33 -3.20
N VAL A 396 18.10 -0.41 -3.82
CA VAL A 396 17.28 -1.44 -3.16
C VAL A 396 17.84 -2.87 -3.28
N ARG A 397 19.02 -3.04 -3.86
CA ARG A 397 19.58 -4.37 -4.16
C ARG A 397 19.84 -5.21 -2.90
N ILE A 398 20.38 -4.60 -1.84
CA ILE A 398 20.61 -5.28 -0.57
C ILE A 398 19.28 -5.71 0.06
N GLN A 399 18.30 -4.81 0.04
CA GLN A 399 16.95 -5.10 0.49
C GLN A 399 16.34 -6.28 -0.26
N MET A 400 16.45 -6.29 -1.59
CA MET A 400 15.97 -7.38 -2.43
C MET A 400 16.63 -8.72 -2.06
N ILE A 401 17.96 -8.76 -1.95
CA ILE A 401 18.70 -9.97 -1.57
C ILE A 401 18.27 -10.46 -0.18
N ALA A 402 18.17 -9.57 0.79
CA ALA A 402 17.71 -9.91 2.13
C ALA A 402 16.30 -10.53 2.12
N TYR A 403 15.35 -9.93 1.38
CA TYR A 403 14.00 -10.48 1.29
C TYR A 403 13.95 -11.84 0.57
N VAL A 404 14.75 -12.06 -0.47
CA VAL A 404 14.83 -13.36 -1.14
C VAL A 404 15.35 -14.43 -0.16
N VAL A 405 16.43 -14.13 0.55
CA VAL A 405 16.98 -15.06 1.56
C VAL A 405 15.94 -15.34 2.64
N PHE A 406 15.28 -14.31 3.17
CA PHE A 406 14.24 -14.51 4.18
C PHE A 406 13.00 -15.23 3.65
N ALA A 407 12.58 -15.00 2.40
CA ALA A 407 11.45 -15.74 1.82
C ALA A 407 11.71 -17.25 1.75
N LEU A 408 12.96 -17.64 1.48
CA LEU A 408 13.36 -19.05 1.43
C LEU A 408 13.46 -19.69 2.83
N ILE A 409 13.97 -18.94 3.81
CA ILE A 409 14.30 -19.47 5.15
C ILE A 409 13.11 -19.32 6.11
N SER A 410 12.28 -18.28 5.98
CA SER A 410 11.23 -17.97 6.95
C SER A 410 10.13 -19.02 7.03
N ILE A 411 9.75 -19.66 5.90
CA ILE A 411 8.71 -20.68 5.91
C ILE A 411 9.09 -21.88 6.80
N PRO A 412 10.23 -22.57 6.58
CA PRO A 412 10.64 -23.65 7.49
C PRO A 412 10.87 -23.17 8.92
N LEU A 413 11.43 -21.97 9.14
CA LEU A 413 11.59 -21.41 10.49
C LEU A 413 10.24 -21.14 11.16
N MET A 414 9.24 -20.63 10.45
CA MET A 414 7.90 -20.39 10.98
C MET A 414 7.24 -21.71 11.40
N VAL A 415 7.33 -22.76 10.58
CA VAL A 415 6.78 -24.09 10.91
C VAL A 415 7.48 -24.66 12.15
N LEU A 416 8.81 -24.61 12.20
CA LEU A 416 9.58 -25.09 13.34
C LEU A 416 9.25 -24.32 14.62
N SER A 417 9.25 -22.99 14.55
CA SER A 417 8.93 -22.12 15.69
C SER A 417 7.47 -22.26 16.14
N CYS A 418 6.55 -22.53 15.19
CA CYS A 418 5.16 -22.80 15.52
C CYS A 418 5.00 -24.08 16.34
N ARG A 419 5.71 -25.14 15.96
CA ARG A 419 5.68 -26.44 16.66
C ARG A 419 6.32 -26.38 18.04
N THR A 420 7.36 -25.55 18.23
CA THR A 420 8.09 -25.46 19.51
C THR A 420 7.50 -24.45 20.49
N PHE A 421 7.08 -23.28 20.00
CA PHE A 421 6.62 -22.14 20.81
C PHE A 421 5.17 -21.73 20.52
N GLY A 422 4.46 -22.50 19.72
CA GLY A 422 3.08 -22.19 19.32
C GLY A 422 2.97 -20.90 18.51
N ILE A 423 1.84 -20.22 18.66
CA ILE A 423 1.51 -19.02 17.90
C ILE A 423 2.47 -17.85 18.15
N VAL A 424 3.06 -17.77 19.32
CA VAL A 424 4.07 -16.73 19.66
C VAL A 424 5.32 -16.91 18.81
N GLY A 425 5.78 -18.18 18.67
CA GLY A 425 6.99 -18.52 17.90
C GLY A 425 6.87 -18.08 16.44
N ILE A 426 5.73 -18.33 15.80
CA ILE A 426 5.55 -17.99 14.39
C ILE A 426 5.56 -16.46 14.16
N VAL A 427 5.05 -15.65 15.11
CA VAL A 427 5.01 -14.18 15.01
C VAL A 427 6.40 -13.56 15.23
N VAL A 428 7.27 -14.21 16.02
CA VAL A 428 8.63 -13.72 16.28
C VAL A 428 9.51 -13.82 15.03
N VAL A 429 9.32 -14.82 14.16
CA VAL A 429 10.14 -14.97 12.94
C VAL A 429 10.13 -13.74 12.04
N PRO A 430 8.97 -13.21 11.58
CA PRO A 430 8.96 -11.98 10.79
C PRO A 430 9.41 -10.75 11.58
N SER A 431 9.30 -10.74 12.92
CA SER A 431 9.85 -9.66 13.75
C SER A 431 11.36 -9.58 13.63
N VAL A 432 12.04 -10.74 13.62
CA VAL A 432 13.50 -10.82 13.41
C VAL A 432 13.86 -10.35 11.99
N VAL A 433 13.07 -10.72 10.97
CA VAL A 433 13.27 -10.27 9.59
C VAL A 433 13.26 -8.74 9.52
N TYR A 434 12.27 -8.08 10.12
CA TYR A 434 12.17 -6.62 10.12
C TYR A 434 13.29 -5.96 10.93
N LEU A 435 13.73 -6.57 12.04
CA LEU A 435 14.84 -6.06 12.81
C LEU A 435 16.15 -6.09 12.01
N VAL A 436 16.43 -7.20 11.33
CA VAL A 436 17.61 -7.32 10.45
C VAL A 436 17.55 -6.30 9.32
N GLN A 437 16.37 -6.08 8.73
CA GLN A 437 16.18 -5.04 7.72
C GLN A 437 16.45 -3.65 8.27
N ALA A 438 15.96 -3.33 9.47
CA ALA A 438 16.22 -2.04 10.10
C ALA A 438 17.74 -1.81 10.29
N LEU A 439 18.45 -2.83 10.74
CA LEU A 439 19.92 -2.77 10.92
C LEU A 439 20.65 -2.58 9.59
N LEU A 440 20.33 -3.41 8.59
CA LEU A 440 20.92 -3.30 7.25
C LEU A 440 20.64 -1.93 6.63
N GLY A 441 19.39 -1.45 6.75
CA GLY A 441 18.97 -0.16 6.24
C GLY A 441 19.69 1.01 6.92
N LYS A 442 19.85 0.96 8.24
CA LYS A 442 20.59 1.97 9.00
C LYS A 442 22.06 2.03 8.55
N ILE A 443 22.71 0.88 8.42
CA ILE A 443 24.11 0.77 7.94
C ILE A 443 24.22 1.30 6.51
N GLN A 444 23.30 0.91 5.62
CA GLN A 444 23.32 1.34 4.22
C GLN A 444 23.15 2.86 4.11
N LEU A 445 22.16 3.46 4.79
CA LEU A 445 21.94 4.90 4.78
C LEU A 445 23.16 5.66 5.31
N HIS A 446 23.77 5.17 6.41
CA HIS A 446 24.96 5.77 6.95
C HIS A 446 26.13 5.78 5.94
N LYS A 447 26.36 4.64 5.24
CA LYS A 447 27.38 4.55 4.19
C LYS A 447 27.10 5.47 3.01
N LEU A 448 25.83 5.55 2.56
CA LEU A 448 25.44 6.38 1.43
C LEU A 448 25.62 7.88 1.74
N MET A 449 25.21 8.33 2.92
CA MET A 449 25.33 9.74 3.34
C MET A 449 26.77 10.18 3.59
N ASN A 450 27.63 9.25 4.00
CA ASN A 450 29.07 9.54 4.22
C ASN A 450 29.95 9.27 2.98
N ASN A 451 29.34 8.93 1.83
CA ASN A 451 30.04 8.59 0.59
C ASN A 451 31.05 7.41 0.75
N THR A 452 30.80 6.51 1.70
CA THR A 452 31.61 5.31 1.94
C THR A 452 30.98 4.03 1.38
N ALA A 453 29.83 4.16 0.74
CA ALA A 453 29.14 3.03 0.11
C ALA A 453 29.91 2.57 -1.14
N THR A 454 30.12 1.25 -1.28
CA THR A 454 30.78 0.61 -2.43
C THR A 454 30.06 -0.68 -2.84
N GLY A 455 30.25 -1.15 -4.07
CA GLY A 455 29.72 -2.42 -4.54
C GLY A 455 28.20 -2.56 -4.45
N ILE A 456 27.72 -3.54 -3.69
CA ILE A 456 26.27 -3.81 -3.52
C ILE A 456 25.52 -2.73 -2.73
N TRP A 457 26.26 -1.90 -1.94
CA TRP A 457 25.67 -0.85 -1.12
C TRP A 457 25.21 0.37 -1.92
N ILE A 458 25.67 0.54 -3.17
CA ILE A 458 25.32 1.64 -4.08
C ILE A 458 24.24 1.24 -5.10
N LYS A 459 24.03 -0.05 -5.31
CA LYS A 459 23.17 -0.57 -6.40
C LYS A 459 21.76 -0.88 -5.95
#